data_c0b37269182b1ea059404d75f1c8d980
#
_entry.id   c0b37269182b1ea059404d75f1c8d980
#
_cell.length_a   1.000
_cell.length_b   1.000
_cell.length_c   1.000
_cell.angle_alpha   90.00
_cell.angle_beta   90.00
_cell.angle_gamma   90.00
#
_symmetry.space_group_name_H-M   'P 1'
#
loop_
_entity.id
_entity.type
_entity.pdbx_description
1 polymer ?
#
loop_
_entity_poly.entity_id
_entity_poly.type
_entity_poly.pdbx_seq_one_letter_code
_entity_poly.pdbx_strand_id
1 'polypeptide(L)'
;MKLSTILHTNQFSESNEVCLGCTNHCQVRGYHFQNGKAYYSGNNCEKVYHNQRDVQQRGVNMFEEKYKLLFAHTTLPNSQGIAIGIPRGLGIYENYPFWSTLFQQCGFRVVLSATSNNTLYEKGVRTVVADNICFPAKLMHGHVMNLIERGVDRIFYPWVVFERKEDKQAKNSFNCPIVSGYADVIKSSIDPAGKYGIPLDSPIVSFKDEELLRESLQAYLQGLGVADKQIQTAITHALHAQQSYLDALERRGLQVLADAQATNRMVIMLAARPYHIDPLIQHKIADAIAAMGIDVITENAATHQGSEVYGQVNALCQWAYPNRIFKAAYWVGKHTYPHLHMVQLT
;
A
#
# COMPACT_ATOMS: atom_id res chain seq x y z
N MET A 1 -28.81 -0.28 -17.54
CA MET A 1 -28.87 -1.48 -18.40
C MET A 1 -29.73 -2.53 -17.71
N LYS A 2 -30.72 -3.15 -18.37
CA LYS A 2 -31.55 -4.17 -17.71
C LYS A 2 -30.79 -5.51 -17.64
N LEU A 3 -30.94 -6.26 -16.54
CA LEU A 3 -30.29 -7.57 -16.35
C LEU A 3 -30.56 -8.55 -17.51
N SER A 4 -31.78 -8.49 -18.09
CA SER A 4 -32.14 -9.26 -19.28
C SER A 4 -31.23 -8.98 -20.50
N THR A 5 -30.79 -7.74 -20.68
CA THR A 5 -29.88 -7.38 -21.79
C THR A 5 -28.49 -7.99 -21.57
N ILE A 6 -28.03 -8.09 -20.33
CA ILE A 6 -26.74 -8.73 -19.97
C ILE A 6 -26.80 -10.24 -20.24
N LEU A 7 -27.92 -10.90 -19.90
CA LEU A 7 -28.11 -12.34 -20.08
C LEU A 7 -28.20 -12.77 -21.55
N HIS A 8 -28.62 -11.87 -22.44
CA HIS A 8 -28.75 -12.16 -23.88
C HIS A 8 -27.45 -11.85 -24.68
N THR A 9 -26.44 -11.21 -24.07
CA THR A 9 -25.16 -10.90 -24.74
C THR A 9 -24.07 -11.95 -24.54
N ASN A 10 -24.41 -13.13 -24.01
CA ASN A 10 -23.46 -14.16 -23.55
C ASN A 10 -22.91 -15.08 -24.66
N GLN A 11 -22.92 -14.67 -25.94
CA GLN A 11 -22.24 -15.45 -26.95
C GLN A 11 -20.84 -14.87 -27.19
N PHE A 12 -19.83 -15.56 -26.69
CA PHE A 12 -18.42 -15.22 -26.87
C PHE A 12 -17.62 -16.51 -27.10
N SER A 13 -16.49 -16.42 -27.78
CA SER A 13 -15.47 -17.46 -27.84
C SER A 13 -14.32 -17.12 -26.88
N GLU A 14 -13.67 -18.13 -26.32
CA GLU A 14 -12.53 -17.96 -25.43
C GLU A 14 -11.21 -18.32 -26.14
N SER A 15 -10.16 -17.57 -25.85
CA SER A 15 -8.77 -17.90 -26.16
C SER A 15 -7.93 -17.92 -24.89
N ASN A 16 -6.91 -18.79 -24.82
CA ASN A 16 -5.93 -18.81 -23.74
C ASN A 16 -4.54 -18.62 -24.37
N GLU A 17 -3.83 -17.60 -23.92
CA GLU A 17 -2.55 -17.20 -24.47
C GLU A 17 -1.55 -16.86 -23.38
N VAL A 18 -0.27 -17.03 -23.66
CA VAL A 18 0.81 -16.57 -22.80
C VAL A 18 1.31 -15.23 -23.31
N CYS A 19 1.22 -14.18 -22.49
CA CYS A 19 1.74 -12.88 -22.86
C CYS A 19 3.27 -12.88 -22.85
N LEU A 20 3.88 -12.59 -23.99
CA LEU A 20 5.34 -12.51 -24.15
C LEU A 20 5.89 -11.07 -24.04
N GLY A 21 5.08 -10.10 -23.65
CA GLY A 21 5.46 -8.68 -23.61
C GLY A 21 6.42 -8.28 -22.49
N CYS A 22 6.65 -9.15 -21.49
CA CYS A 22 7.62 -8.93 -20.42
C CYS A 22 7.92 -10.27 -19.69
N THR A 23 8.81 -10.24 -18.70
CA THR A 23 9.21 -11.41 -17.91
C THR A 23 8.10 -12.02 -17.04
N ASN A 24 6.94 -11.38 -16.93
CA ASN A 24 5.82 -11.92 -16.15
C ASN A 24 5.09 -13.09 -16.83
N HIS A 25 5.21 -13.24 -18.14
CA HIS A 25 4.59 -14.32 -18.92
C HIS A 25 3.15 -14.63 -18.50
N CYS A 26 2.32 -13.57 -18.35
CA CYS A 26 0.95 -13.70 -17.85
C CYS A 26 0.14 -14.68 -18.68
N GLN A 27 -0.62 -15.56 -18.03
CA GLN A 27 -1.66 -16.37 -18.67
C GLN A 27 -2.86 -15.47 -18.93
N VAL A 28 -3.14 -15.17 -20.19
CA VAL A 28 -4.19 -14.26 -20.60
C VAL A 28 -5.34 -15.05 -21.21
N ARG A 29 -6.55 -14.80 -20.71
CA ARG A 29 -7.79 -15.32 -21.28
C ARG A 29 -8.48 -14.21 -22.05
N GLY A 30 -8.66 -14.40 -23.36
CA GLY A 30 -9.42 -13.52 -24.23
C GLY A 30 -10.86 -13.99 -24.36
N TYR A 31 -11.80 -13.06 -24.27
CA TYR A 31 -13.23 -13.26 -24.53
C TYR A 31 -13.59 -12.44 -25.75
N HIS A 32 -13.95 -13.12 -26.84
CA HIS A 32 -14.25 -12.49 -28.14
C HIS A 32 -15.75 -12.50 -28.39
N PHE A 33 -16.37 -11.32 -28.40
CA PHE A 33 -17.81 -11.17 -28.55
C PHE A 33 -18.22 -11.05 -30.02
N GLN A 34 -19.44 -11.43 -30.36
CA GLN A 34 -19.97 -11.38 -31.71
C GLN A 34 -19.98 -9.97 -32.34
N ASN A 35 -19.98 -8.92 -31.52
CA ASN A 35 -19.90 -7.52 -31.96
C ASN A 35 -18.48 -7.05 -32.33
N GLY A 36 -17.51 -7.97 -32.44
CA GLY A 36 -16.12 -7.67 -32.74
C GLY A 36 -15.30 -7.10 -31.58
N LYS A 37 -15.88 -6.92 -30.38
CA LYS A 37 -15.15 -6.49 -29.20
C LYS A 37 -14.49 -7.70 -28.52
N ALA A 38 -13.34 -7.46 -27.90
CA ALA A 38 -12.65 -8.45 -27.07
C ALA A 38 -12.43 -7.89 -25.65
N TYR A 39 -12.45 -8.80 -24.68
CA TYR A 39 -12.06 -8.51 -23.30
C TYR A 39 -10.97 -9.50 -22.87
N TYR A 40 -9.91 -8.98 -22.27
CA TYR A 40 -8.78 -9.79 -21.82
C TYR A 40 -8.67 -9.76 -20.30
N SER A 41 -8.44 -10.92 -19.69
CA SER A 41 -8.22 -11.07 -18.24
C SER A 41 -6.97 -11.89 -17.95
N GLY A 42 -6.42 -11.77 -16.72
CA GLY A 42 -5.19 -12.47 -16.32
C GLY A 42 -3.90 -11.74 -16.67
N ASN A 43 -3.95 -10.66 -17.47
CA ASN A 43 -2.80 -9.82 -17.76
C ASN A 43 -2.51 -8.85 -16.58
N ASN A 44 -1.24 -8.74 -16.18
CA ASN A 44 -0.79 -7.80 -15.13
C ASN A 44 -0.47 -6.38 -15.66
N CYS A 45 -0.53 -6.16 -16.96
CA CYS A 45 -0.36 -4.86 -17.62
C CYS A 45 -1.12 -4.82 -18.94
N GLU A 46 -1.39 -3.61 -19.45
CA GLU A 46 -2.09 -3.40 -20.73
C GLU A 46 -1.14 -3.05 -21.87
N LYS A 47 0.11 -3.53 -21.85
CA LYS A 47 1.08 -3.26 -22.91
C LYS A 47 0.80 -4.05 -24.19
N VAL A 48 0.34 -5.30 -24.08
CA VAL A 48 0.10 -6.21 -25.21
C VAL A 48 -1.40 -6.47 -25.35
N TYR A 49 -2.03 -6.89 -24.26
CA TYR A 49 -3.47 -7.12 -24.22
C TYR A 49 -4.13 -5.97 -23.48
N HIS A 50 -4.91 -5.17 -24.19
CA HIS A 50 -5.62 -4.03 -23.64
C HIS A 50 -7.10 -4.12 -23.94
N ASN A 51 -7.91 -3.79 -22.94
CA ASN A 51 -9.34 -3.76 -23.08
C ASN A 51 -9.74 -2.38 -23.64
N GLN A 52 -10.00 -2.30 -24.96
CA GLN A 52 -10.56 -1.08 -25.55
C GLN A 52 -11.92 -0.80 -24.98
N ARG A 53 -12.07 0.36 -24.37
CA ARG A 53 -13.34 0.88 -23.88
C ARG A 53 -13.65 2.18 -24.60
N ASP A 54 -14.89 2.33 -25.03
CA ASP A 54 -15.41 3.57 -25.66
C ASP A 54 -15.57 4.72 -24.63
N VAL A 55 -14.80 4.71 -23.55
CA VAL A 55 -14.86 5.76 -22.54
C VAL A 55 -13.95 6.89 -22.98
N GLN A 56 -14.54 7.99 -23.38
CA GLN A 56 -13.84 9.20 -23.82
C GLN A 56 -12.97 9.83 -22.73
N GLN A 57 -13.22 9.51 -21.45
CA GLN A 57 -12.47 10.04 -20.31
C GLN A 57 -12.31 8.98 -19.22
N ARG A 58 -11.05 8.66 -18.87
CA ARG A 58 -10.71 7.82 -17.73
C ARG A 58 -11.01 8.57 -16.43
N GLY A 59 -11.55 7.89 -15.42
CA GLY A 59 -11.70 8.41 -14.07
C GLY A 59 -10.35 8.57 -13.36
N VAL A 60 -10.34 9.36 -12.30
CA VAL A 60 -9.17 9.51 -11.42
C VAL A 60 -8.90 8.21 -10.67
N ASN A 61 -7.63 7.82 -10.57
CA ASN A 61 -7.19 6.65 -9.81
C ASN A 61 -6.32 7.07 -8.61
N MET A 62 -6.95 7.25 -7.45
CA MET A 62 -6.23 7.63 -6.22
C MET A 62 -5.30 6.51 -5.68
N PHE A 63 -5.46 5.24 -6.06
CA PHE A 63 -4.50 4.19 -5.71
C PHE A 63 -3.15 4.42 -6.37
N GLU A 64 -3.16 4.78 -7.65
CA GLU A 64 -1.94 5.14 -8.37
C GLU A 64 -1.32 6.44 -7.84
N GLU A 65 -2.14 7.48 -7.58
CA GLU A 65 -1.66 8.74 -7.02
C GLU A 65 -1.08 8.54 -5.60
N LYS A 66 -1.76 7.78 -4.73
CA LYS A 66 -1.30 7.42 -3.38
C LYS A 66 0.03 6.67 -3.43
N TYR A 67 0.18 5.70 -4.32
CA TYR A 67 1.44 4.97 -4.51
C TYR A 67 2.58 5.90 -4.93
N LYS A 68 2.36 6.76 -5.90
CA LYS A 68 3.36 7.74 -6.37
C LYS A 68 3.74 8.72 -5.26
N LEU A 69 2.75 9.25 -4.54
CA LEU A 69 2.98 10.19 -3.46
C LEU A 69 3.72 9.55 -2.28
N LEU A 70 3.36 8.31 -1.91
CA LEU A 70 4.00 7.55 -0.84
C LEU A 70 5.50 7.41 -1.08
N PHE A 71 5.91 7.04 -2.29
CA PHE A 71 7.30 6.75 -2.65
C PHE A 71 8.00 7.91 -3.37
N ALA A 72 7.39 9.11 -3.40
CA ALA A 72 8.01 10.31 -3.98
C ALA A 72 9.23 10.79 -3.18
N HIS A 73 9.30 10.50 -1.88
CA HIS A 73 10.42 10.82 -1.00
C HIS A 73 11.61 9.87 -1.26
N THR A 74 12.12 9.90 -2.50
CA THR A 74 13.27 9.09 -2.87
C THR A 74 14.57 9.78 -2.42
N THR A 75 15.60 8.97 -2.25
CA THR A 75 16.96 9.31 -1.82
C THR A 75 17.48 10.59 -2.48
N LEU A 76 18.07 11.45 -1.69
CA LEU A 76 18.92 12.52 -2.21
C LEU A 76 20.09 11.88 -2.98
N PRO A 77 20.37 12.28 -4.23
CA PRO A 77 21.30 11.58 -5.13
C PRO A 77 22.74 11.43 -4.63
N ASN A 78 23.16 12.18 -3.60
CA ASN A 78 24.55 12.33 -3.17
C ASN A 78 24.83 11.95 -1.71
N SER A 79 23.96 11.16 -1.04
CA SER A 79 24.28 10.70 0.31
C SER A 79 25.35 9.59 0.26
N GLN A 80 26.56 9.87 0.75
CA GLN A 80 27.67 8.89 0.90
C GLN A 80 27.55 8.05 2.20
N GLY A 81 26.40 8.09 2.89
CA GLY A 81 26.19 7.38 4.14
C GLY A 81 25.91 5.90 3.96
N ILE A 82 25.87 5.18 5.10
CA ILE A 82 25.43 3.78 5.20
C ILE A 82 24.10 3.61 4.45
N ALA A 83 24.01 2.59 3.61
CA ALA A 83 22.82 2.27 2.82
C ALA A 83 21.82 1.47 3.66
N ILE A 84 20.72 2.10 4.05
CA ILE A 84 19.59 1.44 4.73
C ILE A 84 18.59 0.96 3.69
N GLY A 85 18.47 -0.36 3.53
CA GLY A 85 17.48 -1.00 2.68
C GLY A 85 16.11 -1.06 3.34
N ILE A 86 15.07 -0.55 2.71
CA ILE A 86 13.69 -0.63 3.21
C ILE A 86 12.89 -1.52 2.26
N PRO A 87 12.35 -2.67 2.72
CA PRO A 87 11.52 -3.54 1.89
C PRO A 87 10.16 -2.87 1.63
N ARG A 88 9.75 -2.79 0.38
CA ARG A 88 8.49 -2.16 -0.05
C ARG A 88 7.31 -3.11 0.16
N GLY A 89 6.90 -3.31 1.42
CA GLY A 89 5.82 -4.23 1.74
C GLY A 89 5.16 -3.96 3.09
N LEU A 90 4.01 -4.56 3.33
CA LEU A 90 3.27 -4.54 4.59
C LEU A 90 3.16 -3.14 5.22
N GLY A 91 3.59 -2.96 6.49
CA GLY A 91 3.51 -1.69 7.23
C GLY A 91 4.33 -0.54 6.65
N ILE A 92 5.28 -0.81 5.76
CA ILE A 92 6.02 0.26 5.07
C ILE A 92 5.10 1.07 4.15
N TYR A 93 4.05 0.49 3.61
CA TYR A 93 3.02 1.20 2.84
C TYR A 93 2.22 2.23 3.66
N GLU A 94 2.26 2.17 4.98
CA GLU A 94 1.66 3.19 5.86
C GLU A 94 2.65 4.30 6.20
N ASN A 95 3.86 3.93 6.63
CA ASN A 95 4.78 4.83 7.33
C ASN A 95 6.06 5.16 6.54
N TYR A 96 6.13 4.90 5.23
CA TYR A 96 7.35 5.16 4.45
C TYR A 96 7.83 6.62 4.48
N PRO A 97 6.96 7.66 4.38
CA PRO A 97 7.41 9.05 4.48
C PRO A 97 8.12 9.37 5.79
N PHE A 98 7.65 8.76 6.89
CA PHE A 98 8.31 8.86 8.19
C PHE A 98 9.71 8.22 8.15
N TRP A 99 9.81 6.96 7.71
CA TRP A 99 11.06 6.21 7.72
C TRP A 99 12.11 6.81 6.79
N SER A 100 11.71 7.17 5.57
CA SER A 100 12.64 7.77 4.61
C SER A 100 13.19 9.11 5.10
N THR A 101 12.34 9.97 5.67
CA THR A 101 12.76 11.26 6.22
C THR A 101 13.66 11.08 7.44
N LEU A 102 13.30 10.17 8.36
CA LEU A 102 14.10 9.87 9.55
C LEU A 102 15.56 9.51 9.18
N PHE A 103 15.72 8.52 8.30
CA PHE A 103 17.05 8.07 7.92
C PHE A 103 17.83 9.11 7.13
N GLN A 104 17.20 9.83 6.21
CA GLN A 104 17.86 10.89 5.45
C GLN A 104 18.34 12.04 6.37
N GLN A 105 17.53 12.44 7.36
CA GLN A 105 17.92 13.46 8.34
C GLN A 105 19.05 12.99 9.27
N CYS A 106 19.17 11.68 9.48
CA CYS A 106 20.29 11.06 10.19
C CYS A 106 21.54 10.86 9.31
N GLY A 107 21.51 11.24 8.04
CA GLY A 107 22.65 11.12 7.12
C GLY A 107 22.80 9.78 6.43
N PHE A 108 21.81 8.88 6.54
CA PHE A 108 21.80 7.59 5.87
C PHE A 108 21.26 7.68 4.43
N ARG A 109 21.72 6.79 3.59
CA ARG A 109 21.21 6.60 2.24
C ARG A 109 20.07 5.57 2.26
N VAL A 110 18.85 5.98 1.94
CA VAL A 110 17.70 5.08 1.87
C VAL A 110 17.64 4.38 0.52
N VAL A 111 17.54 3.07 0.52
CA VAL A 111 17.39 2.22 -0.66
C VAL A 111 16.10 1.43 -0.55
N LEU A 112 15.10 1.76 -1.38
CA LEU A 112 13.89 0.96 -1.48
C LEU A 112 14.14 -0.30 -2.31
N SER A 113 13.50 -1.42 -1.95
CA SER A 113 13.40 -2.56 -2.86
C SER A 113 12.63 -2.19 -4.14
N ALA A 114 12.77 -2.98 -5.18
CA ALA A 114 12.06 -2.77 -6.44
C ALA A 114 10.54 -2.82 -6.25
N THR A 115 9.79 -2.29 -7.22
CA THR A 115 8.32 -2.44 -7.27
C THR A 115 7.95 -3.91 -7.39
N SER A 116 6.89 -4.33 -6.70
CA SER A 116 6.40 -5.70 -6.69
C SER A 116 6.01 -6.17 -8.10
N ASN A 117 6.50 -7.33 -8.46
CA ASN A 117 6.13 -8.07 -9.66
C ASN A 117 6.41 -9.57 -9.44
N ASN A 118 5.99 -10.42 -10.37
CA ASN A 118 6.18 -11.87 -10.23
C ASN A 118 7.66 -12.27 -10.12
N THR A 119 8.54 -11.64 -10.90
CA THR A 119 9.99 -11.92 -10.83
C THR A 119 10.57 -11.60 -9.45
N LEU A 120 10.12 -10.51 -8.80
CA LEU A 120 10.52 -10.19 -7.43
C LEU A 120 9.97 -11.22 -6.44
N TYR A 121 8.72 -11.65 -6.58
CA TYR A 121 8.12 -12.69 -5.75
C TYR A 121 8.91 -14.00 -5.85
N GLU A 122 9.26 -14.43 -7.06
CA GLU A 122 10.00 -15.67 -7.32
C GLU A 122 11.38 -15.70 -6.65
N LYS A 123 12.03 -14.55 -6.47
CA LYS A 123 13.31 -14.46 -5.75
C LYS A 123 13.22 -14.94 -4.30
N GLY A 124 12.08 -14.71 -3.66
CA GLY A 124 11.88 -15.03 -2.24
C GLY A 124 11.05 -16.28 -1.98
N VAL A 125 10.31 -16.81 -2.95
CA VAL A 125 9.30 -17.86 -2.74
C VAL A 125 9.83 -19.11 -2.05
N ARG A 126 11.09 -19.50 -2.33
CA ARG A 126 11.73 -20.69 -1.71
C ARG A 126 12.07 -20.53 -0.23
N THR A 127 12.02 -19.32 0.29
CA THR A 127 12.28 -19.00 1.70
C THR A 127 11.01 -18.86 2.51
N VAL A 128 9.83 -18.92 1.88
CA VAL A 128 8.52 -18.86 2.53
C VAL A 128 8.33 -20.16 3.34
N VAL A 129 8.13 -20.01 4.65
CA VAL A 129 8.07 -21.15 5.59
C VAL A 129 6.68 -21.75 5.76
N ALA A 130 5.63 -21.06 5.31
CA ALA A 130 4.26 -21.51 5.46
C ALA A 130 3.40 -21.15 4.24
N ASP A 131 2.78 -22.15 3.62
CA ASP A 131 1.97 -21.96 2.41
C ASP A 131 0.69 -21.16 2.65
N ASN A 132 0.15 -21.22 3.86
CA ASN A 132 -1.08 -20.55 4.25
C ASN A 132 -0.91 -19.10 4.71
N ILE A 133 0.32 -18.56 4.70
CA ILE A 133 0.55 -17.14 5.00
C ILE A 133 -0.02 -16.25 3.88
N CYS A 134 -0.50 -15.05 4.24
CA CYS A 134 -1.07 -14.13 3.26
C CYS A 134 -0.06 -13.69 2.20
N PHE A 135 -0.52 -13.43 0.98
CA PHE A 135 0.33 -13.07 -0.15
C PHE A 135 1.20 -11.82 0.09
N PRO A 136 0.70 -10.73 0.73
CA PRO A 136 1.53 -9.58 1.07
C PRO A 136 2.75 -9.92 1.93
N ALA A 137 2.61 -10.90 2.85
CA ALA A 137 3.73 -11.37 3.66
C ALA A 137 4.71 -12.21 2.84
N LYS A 138 4.22 -13.06 1.92
CA LYS A 138 5.09 -13.82 0.99
C LYS A 138 5.94 -12.88 0.13
N LEU A 139 5.41 -11.74 -0.31
CA LEU A 139 6.15 -10.75 -1.08
C LEU A 139 7.34 -10.16 -0.31
N MET A 140 7.26 -10.06 1.02
CA MET A 140 8.37 -9.54 1.83
C MET A 140 9.66 -10.33 1.63
N HIS A 141 9.58 -11.64 1.43
CA HIS A 141 10.74 -12.48 1.13
C HIS A 141 11.45 -12.02 -0.16
N GLY A 142 10.68 -11.76 -1.22
CA GLY A 142 11.21 -11.23 -2.47
C GLY A 142 11.83 -9.84 -2.33
N HIS A 143 11.20 -8.96 -1.54
CA HIS A 143 11.72 -7.62 -1.28
C HIS A 143 13.05 -7.66 -0.51
N VAL A 144 13.16 -8.52 0.49
CA VAL A 144 14.41 -8.68 1.27
C VAL A 144 15.53 -9.26 0.39
N MET A 145 15.23 -10.30 -0.40
CA MET A 145 16.20 -10.85 -1.36
C MET A 145 16.67 -9.81 -2.38
N ASN A 146 15.76 -8.96 -2.86
CA ASN A 146 16.12 -7.87 -3.77
C ASN A 146 17.03 -6.83 -3.11
N LEU A 147 16.84 -6.50 -1.82
CA LEU A 147 17.74 -5.59 -1.11
C LEU A 147 19.14 -6.20 -0.90
N ILE A 148 19.20 -7.49 -0.59
CA ILE A 148 20.47 -8.24 -0.51
C ILE A 148 21.22 -8.16 -1.85
N GLU A 149 20.54 -8.44 -2.95
CA GLU A 149 21.14 -8.33 -4.31
C GLU A 149 21.61 -6.91 -4.65
N ARG A 150 20.94 -5.88 -4.09
CA ARG A 150 21.32 -4.47 -4.29
C ARG A 150 22.52 -4.04 -3.44
N GLY A 151 23.02 -4.91 -2.57
CA GLY A 151 24.21 -4.65 -1.77
C GLY A 151 24.00 -3.51 -0.77
N VAL A 152 22.87 -3.48 -0.06
CA VAL A 152 22.65 -2.52 1.04
C VAL A 152 23.49 -2.93 2.25
N ASP A 153 23.88 -1.95 3.08
CA ASP A 153 24.69 -2.23 4.26
C ASP A 153 23.87 -2.81 5.41
N ARG A 154 22.60 -2.45 5.50
CA ARG A 154 21.64 -2.92 6.52
C ARG A 154 20.23 -2.96 5.91
N ILE A 155 19.37 -3.84 6.42
CA ILE A 155 17.95 -3.88 6.07
C ILE A 155 17.16 -3.42 7.29
N PHE A 156 16.29 -2.43 7.12
CA PHE A 156 15.41 -1.93 8.16
C PHE A 156 13.99 -2.44 7.95
N TYR A 157 13.49 -3.23 8.91
CA TYR A 157 12.12 -3.74 8.92
C TYR A 157 11.57 -3.72 10.36
N PRO A 158 10.93 -2.61 10.80
CA PRO A 158 10.55 -2.42 12.19
C PRO A 158 9.36 -3.30 12.61
N TRP A 159 9.29 -3.60 13.90
CA TRP A 159 8.09 -4.09 14.57
C TRP A 159 7.19 -2.92 14.93
N VAL A 160 6.13 -2.68 14.15
CA VAL A 160 5.12 -1.67 14.47
C VAL A 160 3.96 -2.34 15.17
N VAL A 161 3.94 -2.28 16.49
CA VAL A 161 2.89 -2.92 17.32
C VAL A 161 1.59 -2.11 17.25
N PHE A 162 1.70 -0.80 17.40
CA PHE A 162 0.58 0.13 17.35
C PHE A 162 0.83 1.18 16.28
N GLU A 163 -0.15 1.33 15.40
CA GLU A 163 -0.22 2.47 14.51
C GLU A 163 -0.75 3.72 15.21
N ARG A 164 -0.76 4.85 14.52
CA ARG A 164 -1.37 6.07 15.04
C ARG A 164 -2.82 5.83 15.39
N LYS A 165 -3.22 6.32 16.54
CA LYS A 165 -4.61 6.34 16.94
C LYS A 165 -5.29 7.54 16.29
N GLU A 166 -5.86 7.34 15.08
CA GLU A 166 -6.49 8.40 14.28
C GLU A 166 -7.75 8.97 14.92
N ASP A 167 -8.37 8.22 15.82
CA ASP A 167 -9.60 8.62 16.49
C ASP A 167 -9.54 8.33 17.99
N LYS A 168 -9.88 9.33 18.80
CA LYS A 168 -9.87 9.20 20.27
C LYS A 168 -10.88 8.16 20.78
N GLN A 169 -11.97 7.94 20.04
CA GLN A 169 -13.03 6.99 20.43
C GLN A 169 -12.66 5.54 20.09
N ALA A 170 -11.71 5.30 19.18
CA ALA A 170 -11.19 3.96 18.95
C ALA A 170 -10.56 3.40 20.23
N LYS A 171 -10.82 2.14 20.57
CA LYS A 171 -10.26 1.54 21.80
C LYS A 171 -8.76 1.34 21.70
N ASN A 172 -8.28 0.95 20.53
CA ASN A 172 -6.86 0.74 20.27
C ASN A 172 -6.51 0.93 18.79
N SER A 173 -5.23 0.77 18.45
CA SER A 173 -4.69 0.89 17.10
C SER A 173 -3.68 -0.21 16.80
N PHE A 174 -3.97 -1.45 17.20
CA PHE A 174 -3.13 -2.60 16.91
C PHE A 174 -2.93 -2.80 15.41
N ASN A 175 -1.75 -3.25 15.06
CA ASN A 175 -1.49 -3.77 13.72
C ASN A 175 -1.80 -5.26 13.63
N CYS A 176 -2.00 -5.78 12.44
CA CYS A 176 -2.10 -7.22 12.22
C CYS A 176 -0.82 -7.92 12.75
N PRO A 177 -0.90 -9.04 13.49
CA PRO A 177 0.28 -9.76 14.01
C PRO A 177 1.29 -10.11 12.92
N ILE A 178 0.82 -10.43 11.71
CA ILE A 178 1.71 -10.68 10.57
C ILE A 178 2.43 -9.39 10.15
N VAL A 179 1.75 -8.25 10.10
CA VAL A 179 2.38 -6.97 9.75
C VAL A 179 3.41 -6.56 10.81
N SER A 180 3.08 -6.75 12.10
CA SER A 180 3.99 -6.39 13.19
C SER A 180 5.22 -7.30 13.28
N GLY A 181 5.02 -8.63 13.32
CA GLY A 181 6.05 -9.58 13.72
C GLY A 181 6.79 -10.29 12.57
N TYR A 182 6.49 -10.00 11.32
CA TYR A 182 7.03 -10.77 10.21
C TYR A 182 8.55 -10.60 10.01
N ALA A 183 9.12 -9.56 10.58
CA ALA A 183 10.58 -9.35 10.57
C ALA A 183 11.34 -10.54 11.15
N ASP A 184 10.85 -11.19 12.22
CA ASP A 184 11.51 -12.32 12.83
C ASP A 184 11.37 -13.61 12.00
N VAL A 185 10.26 -13.76 11.28
CA VAL A 185 10.11 -14.83 10.29
C VAL A 185 11.16 -14.67 9.18
N ILE A 186 11.35 -13.45 8.68
CA ILE A 186 12.38 -13.14 7.68
C ILE A 186 13.79 -13.41 8.22
N LYS A 187 14.08 -12.99 9.47
CA LYS A 187 15.39 -13.27 10.12
C LYS A 187 15.69 -14.75 10.18
N SER A 188 14.71 -15.58 10.56
CA SER A 188 14.91 -17.02 10.70
C SER A 188 14.92 -17.76 9.36
N SER A 189 14.14 -17.33 8.37
CA SER A 189 13.97 -18.06 7.10
C SER A 189 15.01 -17.68 6.03
N ILE A 190 15.31 -16.40 5.88
CA ILE A 190 16.33 -15.90 4.95
C ILE A 190 17.70 -15.85 5.61
N ASP A 191 17.75 -15.45 6.89
CA ASP A 191 18.98 -15.22 7.65
C ASP A 191 19.94 -14.25 6.94
N PRO A 192 19.52 -12.97 6.74
CA PRO A 192 20.32 -12.00 6.01
C PRO A 192 21.69 -11.75 6.64
N ALA A 193 21.77 -11.74 7.98
CA ALA A 193 23.01 -11.52 8.70
C ALA A 193 23.98 -12.72 8.60
N GLY A 194 23.49 -13.93 8.85
CA GLY A 194 24.36 -15.12 8.85
C GLY A 194 24.79 -15.56 7.46
N LYS A 195 23.89 -15.50 6.47
CA LYS A 195 24.20 -16.00 5.12
C LYS A 195 24.81 -14.94 4.19
N TYR A 196 24.48 -13.66 4.39
CA TYR A 196 24.85 -12.59 3.47
C TYR A 196 25.66 -11.47 4.14
N GLY A 197 25.86 -11.51 5.47
CA GLY A 197 26.57 -10.47 6.21
C GLY A 197 25.83 -9.14 6.31
N ILE A 198 24.52 -9.11 6.02
CA ILE A 198 23.69 -7.90 6.02
C ILE A 198 22.75 -7.93 7.22
N PRO A 199 22.97 -7.12 8.26
CA PRO A 199 22.07 -7.06 9.42
C PRO A 199 20.65 -6.68 9.01
N LEU A 200 19.63 -7.36 9.60
CA LEU A 200 18.24 -6.96 9.53
C LEU A 200 17.83 -6.35 10.87
N ASP A 201 17.64 -5.04 10.87
CA ASP A 201 17.23 -4.26 12.02
C ASP A 201 15.71 -4.26 12.16
N SER A 202 15.22 -4.67 13.31
CA SER A 202 13.78 -4.70 13.60
C SER A 202 13.47 -4.09 14.96
N PRO A 203 13.72 -2.78 15.17
CA PRO A 203 13.35 -2.14 16.42
C PRO A 203 11.84 -2.21 16.64
N ILE A 204 11.45 -2.40 17.90
CA ILE A 204 10.03 -2.39 18.30
C ILE A 204 9.63 -0.94 18.49
N VAL A 205 8.60 -0.50 17.76
CA VAL A 205 8.11 0.88 17.79
C VAL A 205 6.59 0.94 17.96
N SER A 206 6.13 2.05 18.53
CA SER A 206 4.72 2.35 18.69
C SER A 206 4.44 3.76 18.22
N PHE A 207 3.57 3.92 17.23
CA PHE A 207 3.10 5.24 16.79
C PHE A 207 1.93 5.77 17.62
N LYS A 208 1.43 4.98 18.56
CA LYS A 208 0.33 5.39 19.45
C LYS A 208 0.76 6.43 20.48
N ASP A 209 2.02 6.37 20.89
CA ASP A 209 2.61 7.22 21.90
C ASP A 209 3.92 7.80 21.36
N GLU A 210 4.01 9.13 21.28
CA GLU A 210 5.18 9.81 20.70
C GLU A 210 6.41 9.70 21.61
N GLU A 211 6.24 9.67 22.93
CA GLU A 211 7.36 9.56 23.87
C GLU A 211 8.02 8.18 23.72
N LEU A 212 7.23 7.09 23.74
CA LEU A 212 7.73 5.74 23.50
C LEU A 212 8.36 5.58 22.11
N LEU A 213 7.80 6.24 21.10
CA LEU A 213 8.37 6.24 19.75
C LEU A 213 9.77 6.89 19.76
N ARG A 214 9.91 8.04 20.43
CA ARG A 214 11.18 8.78 20.55
C ARG A 214 12.23 7.97 21.31
N GLU A 215 11.86 7.37 22.44
CA GLU A 215 12.77 6.53 23.23
C GLU A 215 13.28 5.32 22.42
N SER A 216 12.39 4.58 21.76
CA SER A 216 12.74 3.40 20.95
C SER A 216 13.65 3.77 19.79
N LEU A 217 13.37 4.87 19.10
CA LEU A 217 14.17 5.32 17.98
C LEU A 217 15.50 5.93 18.43
N GLN A 218 15.53 6.62 19.57
CA GLN A 218 16.77 7.14 20.14
C GLN A 218 17.73 6.01 20.44
N ALA A 219 17.29 4.97 21.16
CA ALA A 219 18.12 3.82 21.48
C ALA A 219 18.66 3.14 20.22
N TYR A 220 17.83 2.94 19.20
CA TYR A 220 18.22 2.32 17.93
C TYR A 220 19.25 3.18 17.15
N LEU A 221 18.99 4.47 16.98
CA LEU A 221 19.83 5.35 16.17
C LEU A 221 21.15 5.71 16.87
N GLN A 222 21.16 5.80 18.20
CA GLN A 222 22.41 5.90 18.97
C GLN A 222 23.31 4.69 18.73
N GLY A 223 22.73 3.47 18.69
CA GLY A 223 23.45 2.26 18.31
C GLY A 223 24.06 2.28 16.91
N LEU A 224 23.56 3.15 16.02
CA LEU A 224 24.10 3.43 14.70
C LEU A 224 25.08 4.66 14.68
N GLY A 225 25.38 5.25 15.82
CA GLY A 225 26.33 6.36 15.96
C GLY A 225 25.74 7.74 15.68
N VAL A 226 24.41 7.91 15.66
CA VAL A 226 23.77 9.20 15.45
C VAL A 226 23.70 9.99 16.76
N ALA A 227 24.03 11.29 16.74
CA ALA A 227 23.98 12.15 17.90
C ALA A 227 22.55 12.47 18.35
N ASP A 228 22.30 12.58 19.64
CA ASP A 228 20.97 12.78 20.24
C ASP A 228 20.21 13.97 19.66
N LYS A 229 20.88 15.12 19.54
CA LYS A 229 20.25 16.32 18.97
C LYS A 229 19.77 16.09 17.54
N GLN A 230 20.55 15.38 16.74
CA GLN A 230 20.20 15.02 15.36
C GLN A 230 19.01 14.07 15.33
N ILE A 231 18.98 13.06 16.22
CA ILE A 231 17.88 12.11 16.34
C ILE A 231 16.57 12.82 16.64
N GLN A 232 16.55 13.72 17.64
CA GLN A 232 15.32 14.45 18.03
C GLN A 232 14.81 15.35 16.87
N THR A 233 15.72 16.01 16.17
CA THR A 233 15.38 16.81 14.98
C THR A 233 14.83 15.93 13.86
N ALA A 234 15.50 14.80 13.59
CA ALA A 234 15.10 13.85 12.54
C ALA A 234 13.69 13.25 12.79
N ILE A 235 13.38 12.88 14.05
CA ILE A 235 12.06 12.37 14.42
C ILE A 235 10.99 13.44 14.19
N THR A 236 11.26 14.69 14.59
CA THR A 236 10.30 15.79 14.39
C THR A 236 10.01 16.03 12.91
N HIS A 237 11.06 16.05 12.06
CA HIS A 237 10.87 16.17 10.60
C HIS A 237 10.15 14.98 10.00
N ALA A 238 10.43 13.76 10.48
CA ALA A 238 9.78 12.53 10.03
C ALA A 238 8.27 12.52 10.36
N LEU A 239 7.90 12.93 11.58
CA LEU A 239 6.50 13.09 11.99
C LEU A 239 5.76 14.11 11.11
N HIS A 240 6.41 15.24 10.84
CA HIS A 240 5.85 16.28 9.95
C HIS A 240 5.68 15.78 8.51
N ALA A 241 6.67 15.07 7.96
CA ALA A 241 6.61 14.51 6.60
C ALA A 241 5.44 13.52 6.47
N GLN A 242 5.27 12.66 7.48
CA GLN A 242 4.15 11.71 7.51
C GLN A 242 2.80 12.42 7.59
N GLN A 243 2.65 13.44 8.45
CA GLN A 243 1.41 14.19 8.56
C GLN A 243 1.09 14.92 7.24
N SER A 244 2.09 15.56 6.64
CA SER A 244 1.93 16.24 5.35
C SER A 244 1.46 15.30 4.24
N TYR A 245 1.95 14.06 4.23
CA TYR A 245 1.50 13.01 3.32
C TYR A 245 0.03 12.64 3.54
N LEU A 246 -0.38 12.42 4.79
CA LEU A 246 -1.77 12.07 5.13
C LEU A 246 -2.73 13.20 4.77
N ASP A 247 -2.38 14.45 5.10
CA ASP A 247 -3.17 15.64 4.77
C ASP A 247 -3.29 15.85 3.24
N ALA A 248 -2.24 15.54 2.49
CA ALA A 248 -2.27 15.61 1.03
C ALA A 248 -3.22 14.57 0.44
N LEU A 249 -3.24 13.35 0.97
CA LEU A 249 -4.16 12.29 0.55
C LEU A 249 -5.62 12.65 0.82
N GLU A 250 -5.91 13.14 2.02
CA GLU A 250 -7.29 13.56 2.38
C GLU A 250 -7.77 14.70 1.49
N ARG A 251 -6.98 15.78 1.37
CA ARG A 251 -7.33 16.92 0.50
C ARG A 251 -7.57 16.48 -0.94
N ARG A 252 -6.69 15.62 -1.47
CA ARG A 252 -6.82 15.14 -2.85
C ARG A 252 -8.07 14.28 -3.03
N GLY A 253 -8.37 13.38 -2.10
CA GLY A 253 -9.57 12.56 -2.14
C GLY A 253 -10.86 13.40 -2.09
N LEU A 254 -10.91 14.40 -1.20
CA LEU A 254 -12.04 15.32 -1.11
C LEU A 254 -12.18 16.21 -2.37
N GLN A 255 -11.05 16.64 -2.97
CA GLN A 255 -11.07 17.36 -4.24
C GLN A 255 -11.65 16.52 -5.38
N VAL A 256 -11.22 15.26 -5.51
CA VAL A 256 -11.77 14.33 -6.53
C VAL A 256 -13.27 14.14 -6.35
N LEU A 257 -13.73 14.00 -5.09
CA LEU A 257 -15.15 13.89 -4.80
C LEU A 257 -15.92 15.17 -5.19
N ALA A 258 -15.40 16.35 -4.86
CA ALA A 258 -16.02 17.63 -5.22
C ALA A 258 -16.11 17.82 -6.74
N ASP A 259 -15.05 17.50 -7.48
CA ASP A 259 -15.02 17.56 -8.94
C ASP A 259 -16.03 16.58 -9.57
N ALA A 260 -16.17 15.39 -9.00
CA ALA A 260 -17.15 14.41 -9.42
C ALA A 260 -18.58 14.86 -9.16
N GLN A 261 -18.84 15.48 -7.99
CA GLN A 261 -20.15 16.08 -7.67
C GLN A 261 -20.53 17.18 -8.68
N ALA A 262 -19.60 18.08 -8.99
CA ALA A 262 -19.82 19.18 -9.95
C ALA A 262 -20.12 18.69 -11.37
N THR A 263 -19.62 17.50 -11.72
CA THR A 263 -19.77 16.91 -13.06
C THR A 263 -20.71 15.70 -13.10
N ASN A 264 -21.38 15.40 -11.98
CA ASN A 264 -22.31 14.28 -11.81
C ASN A 264 -21.71 12.90 -12.18
N ARG A 265 -20.43 12.66 -11.83
CA ARG A 265 -19.72 11.41 -12.10
C ARG A 265 -19.81 10.45 -10.90
N MET A 266 -19.80 9.15 -11.20
CA MET A 266 -19.74 8.12 -10.16
C MET A 266 -18.37 8.12 -9.49
N VAL A 267 -18.36 7.95 -8.17
CA VAL A 267 -17.16 7.79 -7.34
C VAL A 267 -17.25 6.49 -6.57
N ILE A 268 -16.21 5.70 -6.61
CA ILE A 268 -16.04 4.52 -5.75
C ILE A 268 -14.93 4.80 -4.74
N MET A 269 -15.29 4.83 -3.46
CA MET A 269 -14.31 4.70 -2.40
C MET A 269 -13.87 3.25 -2.32
N LEU A 270 -12.65 2.98 -2.75
CA LEU A 270 -12.05 1.66 -2.66
C LEU A 270 -11.28 1.57 -1.34
N ALA A 271 -11.95 1.10 -0.29
CA ALA A 271 -11.39 1.02 1.05
C ALA A 271 -10.53 -0.22 1.21
N ALA A 272 -9.34 -0.05 1.76
CA ALA A 272 -8.33 -1.09 1.76
C ALA A 272 -7.34 -0.94 2.92
N ARG A 273 -6.53 -1.96 3.14
CA ARG A 273 -5.33 -1.82 3.97
C ARG A 273 -4.22 -1.13 3.17
N PRO A 274 -3.25 -0.46 3.83
CA PRO A 274 -2.23 0.33 3.14
C PRO A 274 -1.50 -0.39 2.01
N TYR A 275 -1.14 -1.65 2.20
CA TYR A 275 -0.42 -2.45 1.21
C TYR A 275 -1.26 -2.87 -0.02
N HIS A 276 -2.57 -2.67 -0.02
CA HIS A 276 -3.40 -2.95 -1.20
C HIS A 276 -3.18 -1.95 -2.35
N ILE A 277 -2.44 -0.84 -2.14
CA ILE A 277 -2.01 0.00 -3.26
C ILE A 277 -0.84 -0.61 -4.05
N ASP A 278 -0.25 -1.71 -3.59
CA ASP A 278 0.80 -2.43 -4.31
C ASP A 278 0.28 -2.93 -5.66
N PRO A 279 1.01 -2.69 -6.76
CA PRO A 279 0.56 -3.04 -8.12
C PRO A 279 0.27 -4.53 -8.33
N LEU A 280 0.99 -5.42 -7.59
CA LEU A 280 0.78 -6.86 -7.70
C LEU A 280 -0.36 -7.33 -6.80
N ILE A 281 -0.54 -6.74 -5.61
CA ILE A 281 -1.58 -7.13 -4.64
C ILE A 281 -2.96 -6.70 -5.11
N GLN A 282 -3.11 -5.47 -5.66
CA GLN A 282 -4.42 -4.94 -6.07
C GLN A 282 -5.02 -5.55 -7.33
N HIS A 283 -4.27 -6.37 -8.07
CA HIS A 283 -4.72 -6.98 -9.33
C HIS A 283 -5.34 -5.99 -10.32
N LYS A 284 -4.91 -4.72 -10.33
CA LYS A 284 -5.42 -3.61 -11.15
C LYS A 284 -6.91 -3.29 -10.99
N ILE A 285 -7.52 -3.62 -9.87
CA ILE A 285 -8.94 -3.33 -9.61
C ILE A 285 -9.21 -1.82 -9.73
N ALA A 286 -8.37 -0.98 -9.12
CA ALA A 286 -8.51 0.48 -9.20
C ALA A 286 -8.37 0.99 -10.65
N ASP A 287 -7.45 0.42 -11.43
CA ASP A 287 -7.26 0.76 -12.85
C ASP A 287 -8.48 0.36 -13.69
N ALA A 288 -9.04 -0.82 -13.43
CA ALA A 288 -10.23 -1.29 -14.12
C ALA A 288 -11.44 -0.40 -13.86
N ILE A 289 -11.64 0.03 -12.61
CA ILE A 289 -12.71 0.96 -12.23
C ILE A 289 -12.50 2.33 -12.91
N ALA A 290 -11.30 2.89 -12.82
CA ALA A 290 -10.97 4.17 -13.46
C ALA A 290 -11.12 4.12 -14.98
N ALA A 291 -10.76 3.01 -15.62
CA ALA A 291 -10.96 2.81 -17.05
C ALA A 291 -12.45 2.75 -17.47
N MET A 292 -13.38 2.55 -16.53
CA MET A 292 -14.82 2.67 -16.78
C MET A 292 -15.32 4.13 -16.73
N GLY A 293 -14.45 5.13 -16.52
CA GLY A 293 -14.83 6.53 -16.33
C GLY A 293 -15.33 6.84 -14.91
N ILE A 294 -15.08 5.96 -13.95
CA ILE A 294 -15.47 6.10 -12.55
C ILE A 294 -14.27 6.61 -11.76
N ASP A 295 -14.46 7.64 -10.95
CA ASP A 295 -13.39 8.12 -10.09
C ASP A 295 -13.20 7.19 -8.88
N VAL A 296 -11.95 6.85 -8.58
CA VAL A 296 -11.58 6.02 -7.44
C VAL A 296 -10.90 6.89 -6.40
N ILE A 297 -11.47 6.92 -5.18
CA ILE A 297 -10.85 7.52 -4.00
C ILE A 297 -10.49 6.46 -2.98
N THR A 298 -9.63 6.81 -2.00
CA THR A 298 -9.22 5.92 -0.91
C THR A 298 -9.94 6.29 0.38
N GLU A 299 -9.91 5.37 1.35
CA GLU A 299 -10.43 5.57 2.71
C GLU A 299 -9.82 6.80 3.42
N ASN A 300 -8.69 7.30 2.95
CA ASN A 300 -8.04 8.50 3.49
C ASN A 300 -8.89 9.77 3.29
N ALA A 301 -9.78 9.81 2.33
CA ALA A 301 -10.72 10.93 2.18
C ALA A 301 -11.66 11.09 3.39
N ALA A 302 -11.82 10.06 4.22
CA ALA A 302 -12.64 10.06 5.42
C ALA A 302 -11.83 10.17 6.72
N THR A 303 -10.55 10.60 6.69
CA THR A 303 -9.66 10.60 7.86
C THR A 303 -10.25 11.37 9.05
N HIS A 304 -10.80 12.55 8.81
CA HIS A 304 -11.43 13.40 9.87
C HIS A 304 -12.96 13.29 9.90
N GLN A 305 -13.54 12.26 9.26
CA GLN A 305 -14.98 12.07 9.13
C GLN A 305 -15.41 10.72 9.75
N GLY A 306 -16.69 10.57 10.04
CA GLY A 306 -17.30 9.29 10.37
C GLY A 306 -16.99 8.73 11.76
N SER A 307 -16.47 9.54 12.69
CA SER A 307 -16.14 9.11 14.07
C SER A 307 -17.35 8.61 14.86
N GLU A 308 -18.55 9.01 14.48
CA GLU A 308 -19.82 8.60 15.10
C GLU A 308 -20.07 7.09 14.98
N VAL A 309 -19.37 6.40 14.09
CA VAL A 309 -19.46 4.95 13.94
C VAL A 309 -19.14 4.21 15.24
N TYR A 310 -18.23 4.73 16.05
CA TYR A 310 -17.81 4.07 17.30
C TYR A 310 -18.92 3.98 18.37
N GLY A 311 -19.93 4.85 18.30
CA GLY A 311 -21.13 4.75 19.12
C GLY A 311 -22.19 3.76 18.60
N GLN A 312 -22.05 3.25 17.38
CA GLN A 312 -23.06 2.46 16.70
C GLN A 312 -22.64 1.01 16.41
N VAL A 313 -21.33 0.72 16.42
CA VAL A 313 -20.81 -0.62 16.16
C VAL A 313 -20.52 -1.35 17.46
N ASN A 314 -21.12 -2.53 17.66
CA ASN A 314 -20.78 -3.44 18.76
C ASN A 314 -19.45 -4.19 18.51
N ALA A 315 -18.58 -3.69 17.65
CA ALA A 315 -17.28 -4.27 17.36
C ALA A 315 -16.22 -3.73 18.32
N LEU A 316 -15.27 -4.61 18.69
CA LEU A 316 -14.08 -4.17 19.42
C LEU A 316 -13.16 -3.41 18.44
N CYS A 317 -13.27 -2.09 18.41
CA CYS A 317 -12.49 -1.21 17.53
C CYS A 317 -11.01 -1.12 17.99
N GLN A 318 -10.27 -2.25 17.88
CA GLN A 318 -8.90 -2.37 18.38
C GLN A 318 -7.83 -2.27 17.30
N TRP A 319 -8.21 -2.45 16.02
CA TRP A 319 -7.30 -2.58 14.90
C TRP A 319 -7.26 -1.29 14.08
N ALA A 320 -6.06 -0.77 13.78
CA ALA A 320 -5.89 0.51 13.10
C ALA A 320 -6.65 0.57 11.75
N TYR A 321 -6.36 -0.35 10.85
CA TYR A 321 -6.93 -0.31 9.48
C TYR A 321 -8.42 -0.68 9.43
N PRO A 322 -8.92 -1.70 10.15
CA PRO A 322 -10.35 -1.91 10.27
C PRO A 322 -11.11 -0.70 10.83
N ASN A 323 -10.55 0.01 11.81
CA ASN A 323 -11.16 1.23 12.34
C ASN A 323 -11.31 2.30 11.25
N ARG A 324 -10.28 2.51 10.43
CA ARG A 324 -10.30 3.45 9.29
C ARG A 324 -11.37 3.06 8.28
N ILE A 325 -11.47 1.76 7.95
CA ILE A 325 -12.48 1.24 7.03
C ILE A 325 -13.91 1.43 7.58
N PHE A 326 -14.14 1.20 8.88
CA PHE A 326 -15.44 1.44 9.51
C PHE A 326 -15.85 2.92 9.45
N LYS A 327 -14.93 3.85 9.74
CA LYS A 327 -15.17 5.28 9.60
C LYS A 327 -15.55 5.65 8.17
N ALA A 328 -14.78 5.16 7.22
CA ALA A 328 -15.02 5.40 5.80
C ALA A 328 -16.39 4.87 5.35
N ALA A 329 -16.76 3.66 5.76
CA ALA A 329 -18.06 3.05 5.46
C ALA A 329 -19.22 3.86 6.04
N TYR A 330 -19.08 4.28 7.29
CA TYR A 330 -20.10 5.11 7.94
C TYR A 330 -20.26 6.45 7.23
N TRP A 331 -19.15 7.13 6.91
CA TRP A 331 -19.16 8.40 6.22
C TRP A 331 -19.82 8.29 4.85
N VAL A 332 -19.47 7.30 4.03
CA VAL A 332 -20.09 7.05 2.72
C VAL A 332 -21.58 6.77 2.88
N GLY A 333 -21.99 5.95 3.86
CA GLY A 333 -23.39 5.63 4.12
C GLY A 333 -24.25 6.82 4.58
N LYS A 334 -23.63 7.88 5.10
CA LYS A 334 -24.29 9.14 5.51
C LYS A 334 -24.12 10.26 4.50
N HIS A 335 -23.29 10.07 3.49
CA HIS A 335 -23.03 11.10 2.50
C HIS A 335 -24.25 11.34 1.60
N THR A 336 -24.53 12.59 1.28
CA THR A 336 -25.71 12.98 0.49
C THR A 336 -25.55 12.81 -1.02
N TYR A 337 -24.33 12.60 -1.52
CA TYR A 337 -24.07 12.40 -2.94
C TYR A 337 -24.47 10.98 -3.37
N PRO A 338 -25.50 10.81 -4.23
CA PRO A 338 -26.08 9.50 -4.54
C PRO A 338 -25.17 8.62 -5.40
N HIS A 339 -24.13 9.19 -6.01
CA HIS A 339 -23.17 8.47 -6.86
C HIS A 339 -21.85 8.16 -6.15
N LEU A 340 -21.77 8.37 -4.82
CA LEU A 340 -20.65 7.90 -4.00
C LEU A 340 -20.98 6.52 -3.45
N HIS A 341 -20.16 5.53 -3.78
CA HIS A 341 -20.28 4.16 -3.34
C HIS A 341 -18.98 3.68 -2.70
N MET A 342 -19.06 2.63 -1.88
CA MET A 342 -17.88 2.03 -1.27
C MET A 342 -17.74 0.55 -1.66
N VAL A 343 -16.52 0.15 -1.95
CA VAL A 343 -16.11 -1.24 -2.12
C VAL A 343 -14.91 -1.49 -1.22
N GLN A 344 -14.93 -2.60 -0.47
CA GLN A 344 -13.81 -3.01 0.37
C GLN A 344 -12.95 -4.05 -0.33
N LEU A 345 -11.64 -3.85 -0.36
CA LEU A 345 -10.66 -4.88 -0.70
C LEU A 345 -10.29 -5.69 0.56
N THR A 346 -10.27 -7.00 0.44
CA THR A 346 -9.98 -7.95 1.52
C THR A 346 -8.79 -8.83 1.20
#